data_ca8f014e50edf5e62cb5f32c97e84efe
#
_entry.id   ca8f014e50edf5e62cb5f32c97e84efe
#
_cell.length_a   1.000
_cell.length_b   1.000
_cell.length_c   1.000
_cell.angle_alpha   90.00
_cell.angle_beta   90.00
_cell.angle_gamma   90.00
#
_symmetry.space_group_name_H-M   'P 1'
#
loop_
_entity.id
_entity.type
_entity.pdbx_description
1 polymer ?
#
loop_
_entity_poly.entity_id
_entity_poly.type
_entity_poly.pdbx_seq_one_letter_code
_entity_poly.pdbx_strand_id
1 'polypeptide(L)'
;LLQEFLKTHKYKEFRDQAKNLRAPFILQAIVSTPTTVKYYTQGRLIKCCETDSTGNITTSYTYNDKGQLTTTLSVTEKNGQPINEVQTSRLYDPQGHCIFEVKTNPKTKTDFYRRARRIGIDGSIESDSLKYMDGRYTVSSYNKQGLLTETKEYNKNGEMEGYTVNKYDDKGRMTESQHQNM
;
A
#
# COMPACT_ATOMS: atom_id res chain seq x y z
N LEU A 1 24.76 -14.68 19.28
CA LEU A 1 24.10 -14.75 17.96
C LEU A 1 23.99 -13.36 17.30
N LEU A 2 23.42 -12.34 17.96
CA LEU A 2 23.30 -10.97 17.40
C LEU A 2 24.68 -10.31 17.23
N GLN A 3 25.60 -10.49 18.19
CA GLN A 3 26.95 -9.93 18.15
C GLN A 3 27.85 -10.59 17.08
N GLU A 4 27.63 -11.87 16.76
CA GLU A 4 28.36 -12.55 15.68
C GLU A 4 27.83 -12.18 14.31
N PHE A 5 26.50 -12.03 14.16
CA PHE A 5 25.86 -11.54 12.94
C PHE A 5 26.33 -10.11 12.57
N LEU A 6 26.54 -9.25 13.58
CA LEU A 6 27.07 -7.90 13.44
C LEU A 6 28.52 -7.84 12.91
N LYS A 7 29.24 -8.96 12.87
CA LYS A 7 30.64 -9.05 12.39
C LYS A 7 30.78 -9.45 10.93
N THR A 8 29.71 -9.81 10.24
CA THR A 8 29.76 -10.23 8.83
C THR A 8 29.95 -9.06 7.86
N HIS A 9 30.58 -9.33 6.68
CA HIS A 9 30.95 -8.30 5.69
C HIS A 9 29.81 -7.38 5.22
N LYS A 10 28.57 -7.88 5.09
CA LYS A 10 27.39 -7.08 4.74
C LYS A 10 27.06 -5.99 5.78
N TYR A 11 27.43 -6.22 7.04
CA TYR A 11 27.22 -5.26 8.12
C TYR A 11 28.29 -4.14 8.14
N LYS A 12 29.46 -4.40 7.58
CA LYS A 12 30.53 -3.40 7.50
C LYS A 12 30.17 -2.30 6.50
N GLU A 13 29.68 -2.66 5.31
CA GLU A 13 29.19 -1.70 4.31
C GLU A 13 28.03 -0.84 4.87
N PHE A 14 27.10 -1.47 5.58
CA PHE A 14 25.98 -0.79 6.20
C PHE A 14 26.44 0.19 7.30
N ARG A 15 27.36 -0.20 8.15
CA ARG A 15 27.91 0.65 9.21
C ARG A 15 28.70 1.83 8.65
N ASP A 16 29.38 1.65 7.52
CA ASP A 16 30.14 2.70 6.86
C ASP A 16 29.23 3.69 6.13
N GLN A 17 28.12 3.22 5.55
CA GLN A 17 27.05 4.08 5.02
C GLN A 17 26.32 4.86 6.14
N ALA A 18 26.04 4.24 7.28
CA ALA A 18 25.41 4.89 8.42
C ALA A 18 26.29 5.98 9.05
N LYS A 19 27.62 5.83 9.03
CA LYS A 19 28.60 6.84 9.50
C LYS A 19 28.62 8.09 8.64
N ASN A 20 28.28 7.98 7.35
CA ASN A 20 28.23 9.09 6.40
C ASN A 20 26.91 9.87 6.42
N LEU A 21 25.87 9.37 7.09
CA LEU A 21 24.63 10.08 7.33
C LEU A 21 24.85 11.05 8.51
N ARG A 22 25.11 12.33 8.18
CA ARG A 22 25.18 13.40 9.18
C ARG A 22 23.87 13.53 9.92
N ALA A 23 23.89 13.28 11.24
CA ALA A 23 22.98 13.68 12.30
C ALA A 23 21.66 12.96 12.50
N PRO A 24 20.84 13.29 13.44
CA PRO A 24 20.50 12.54 14.65
C PRO A 24 19.46 11.43 14.39
N PHE A 25 19.57 10.71 13.28
CA PHE A 25 18.67 9.63 12.92
C PHE A 25 19.21 8.34 13.54
N ILE A 26 18.52 7.83 14.53
CA ILE A 26 18.72 6.47 15.01
C ILE A 26 18.20 5.54 13.92
N LEU A 27 19.10 5.06 13.06
CA LEU A 27 18.80 4.02 12.10
C LEU A 27 18.82 2.68 12.85
N GLN A 28 17.68 2.01 12.90
CA GLN A 28 17.56 0.69 13.49
C GLN A 28 17.28 -0.34 12.39
N ALA A 29 18.18 -1.30 12.21
CA ALA A 29 17.98 -2.43 11.31
C ALA A 29 17.53 -3.66 12.13
N ILE A 30 16.44 -4.28 11.71
CA ILE A 30 15.91 -5.50 12.32
C ILE A 30 15.90 -6.59 11.25
N VAL A 31 16.63 -7.68 11.50
CA VAL A 31 16.57 -8.89 10.69
C VAL A 31 15.42 -9.74 11.22
N SER A 32 14.35 -9.88 10.44
CA SER A 32 13.19 -10.66 10.83
C SER A 32 13.25 -12.12 10.39
N THR A 33 13.97 -12.38 9.28
CA THR A 33 14.29 -13.73 8.76
C THR A 33 15.62 -13.65 8.01
N PRO A 34 16.24 -14.80 7.61
CA PRO A 34 17.45 -14.78 6.79
C PRO A 34 17.29 -14.04 5.45
N THR A 35 16.06 -13.88 4.98
CA THR A 35 15.69 -13.29 3.69
C THR A 35 15.09 -11.89 3.79
N THR A 36 14.88 -11.36 5.01
CA THR A 36 14.20 -10.05 5.18
C THR A 36 14.98 -9.16 6.15
N VAL A 37 15.33 -7.94 5.70
CA VAL A 37 15.95 -6.88 6.50
C VAL A 37 15.12 -5.63 6.45
N LYS A 38 14.76 -5.08 7.61
CA LYS A 38 13.96 -3.87 7.77
C LYS A 38 14.79 -2.75 8.41
N TYR A 39 14.67 -1.55 7.86
CA TYR A 39 15.38 -0.36 8.31
C TYR A 39 14.39 0.67 8.84
N TYR A 40 14.68 1.19 10.02
CA TYR A 40 13.81 2.16 10.70
C TYR A 40 14.57 3.44 11.01
N THR A 41 13.86 4.57 10.96
CA THR A 41 14.33 5.84 11.52
C THR A 41 13.22 6.45 12.36
N GLN A 42 13.54 6.92 13.56
CA GLN A 42 12.57 7.47 14.52
C GLN A 42 11.33 6.56 14.70
N GLY A 43 11.55 5.24 14.79
CA GLY A 43 10.49 4.23 14.91
C GLY A 43 9.66 3.97 13.65
N ARG A 44 9.95 4.63 12.52
CA ARG A 44 9.24 4.43 11.25
C ARG A 44 10.04 3.55 10.31
N LEU A 45 9.38 2.59 9.66
CA LEU A 45 9.96 1.75 8.63
C LEU A 45 10.23 2.59 7.38
N ILE A 46 11.50 2.75 6.98
CA ILE A 46 11.89 3.53 5.81
C ILE A 46 12.30 2.66 4.62
N LYS A 47 12.74 1.42 4.88
CA LYS A 47 13.16 0.49 3.84
C LYS A 47 12.98 -0.96 4.30
N CYS A 48 12.55 -1.82 3.40
CA CYS A 48 12.53 -3.27 3.56
C CYS A 48 13.26 -3.91 2.38
N CYS A 49 14.17 -4.84 2.65
CA CYS A 49 14.84 -5.65 1.64
C CYS A 49 14.47 -7.10 1.87
N GLU A 50 13.96 -7.75 0.83
CA GLU A 50 13.53 -9.14 0.84
C GLU A 50 14.20 -9.89 -0.31
N THR A 51 14.53 -11.16 -0.11
CA THR A 51 15.03 -12.03 -1.16
C THR A 51 14.14 -13.25 -1.24
N ASP A 52 13.61 -13.52 -2.43
CA ASP A 52 12.80 -14.69 -2.74
C ASP A 52 13.22 -15.34 -4.05
N SER A 53 12.43 -16.29 -4.55
CA SER A 53 12.69 -16.99 -5.82
C SER A 53 12.61 -16.10 -7.06
N THR A 54 11.99 -14.93 -6.96
CA THR A 54 11.86 -13.95 -8.07
C THR A 54 13.04 -13.00 -8.16
N GLY A 55 13.76 -12.78 -7.03
CA GLY A 55 14.92 -11.91 -6.95
C GLY A 55 15.03 -11.16 -5.62
N ASN A 56 15.73 -10.01 -5.65
CA ASN A 56 15.82 -9.09 -4.52
C ASN A 56 14.74 -8.01 -4.65
N ILE A 57 13.92 -7.86 -3.63
CA ILE A 57 12.87 -6.84 -3.58
C ILE A 57 13.30 -5.79 -2.55
N THR A 58 13.42 -4.55 -3.00
CA THR A 58 13.65 -3.40 -2.13
C THR A 58 12.40 -2.51 -2.12
N THR A 59 11.79 -2.33 -0.95
CA THR A 59 10.67 -1.41 -0.77
C THR A 59 11.09 -0.22 0.10
N SER A 60 10.93 0.99 -0.41
CA SER A 60 11.16 2.26 0.28
C SER A 60 9.84 2.89 0.68
N TYR A 61 9.82 3.58 1.83
CA TYR A 61 8.62 4.17 2.44
C TYR A 61 8.86 5.65 2.70
N THR A 62 7.93 6.50 2.27
CA THR A 62 7.99 7.96 2.50
C THR A 62 6.76 8.40 3.27
N TYR A 63 6.96 9.33 4.20
CA TYR A 63 5.91 9.84 5.09
C TYR A 63 5.83 11.35 4.98
N ASN A 64 4.63 11.91 5.21
CA ASN A 64 4.47 13.35 5.38
C ASN A 64 4.85 13.79 6.82
N ASP A 65 4.80 15.08 7.09
CA ASP A 65 5.13 15.67 8.39
C ASP A 65 4.23 15.17 9.53
N LYS A 66 2.99 14.74 9.21
CA LYS A 66 2.06 14.13 10.17
C LYS A 66 2.37 12.65 10.43
N GLY A 67 3.36 12.06 9.73
CA GLY A 67 3.75 10.66 9.88
C GLY A 67 2.89 9.67 9.11
N GLN A 68 2.07 10.13 8.17
CA GLN A 68 1.24 9.29 7.32
C GLN A 68 2.05 8.82 6.11
N LEU A 69 1.92 7.54 5.74
CA LEU A 69 2.63 6.92 4.64
C LEU A 69 2.12 7.44 3.29
N THR A 70 2.87 8.31 2.64
CA THR A 70 2.48 8.94 1.36
C THR A 70 2.91 8.13 0.14
N THR A 71 4.07 7.47 0.22
CA THR A 71 4.58 6.71 -0.93
C THR A 71 5.25 5.43 -0.48
N THR A 72 5.02 4.36 -1.24
CA THR A 72 5.87 3.17 -1.25
C THR A 72 6.42 2.96 -2.64
N LEU A 73 7.71 2.66 -2.76
CA LEU A 73 8.35 2.28 -4.02
C LEU A 73 9.00 0.91 -3.83
N SER A 74 8.52 -0.10 -4.55
CA SER A 74 9.08 -1.44 -4.59
C SER A 74 9.81 -1.66 -5.90
N VAL A 75 11.07 -2.05 -5.80
CA VAL A 75 11.92 -2.41 -6.95
C VAL A 75 12.31 -3.87 -6.80
N THR A 76 12.01 -4.67 -7.81
CA THR A 76 12.46 -6.06 -7.91
C THR A 76 13.65 -6.13 -8.84
N GLU A 77 14.75 -6.70 -8.36
CA GLU A 77 15.99 -6.87 -9.11
C GLU A 77 16.32 -8.35 -9.28
N LYS A 78 16.78 -8.71 -10.48
CA LYS A 78 17.34 -10.03 -10.77
C LYS A 78 18.70 -9.86 -11.43
N ASN A 79 19.71 -10.54 -10.92
CA ASN A 79 21.10 -10.41 -11.38
C ASN A 79 21.61 -8.95 -11.37
N GLY A 80 21.21 -8.15 -10.37
CA GLY A 80 21.60 -6.74 -10.24
C GLY A 80 20.92 -5.78 -11.23
N GLN A 81 19.91 -6.25 -12.00
CA GLN A 81 19.13 -5.42 -12.92
C GLN A 81 17.69 -5.29 -12.45
N PRO A 82 17.10 -4.08 -12.41
CA PRO A 82 15.71 -3.88 -12.07
C PRO A 82 14.81 -4.45 -13.17
N ILE A 83 13.97 -5.42 -12.79
CA ILE A 83 13.01 -6.09 -13.69
C ILE A 83 11.58 -5.59 -13.50
N ASN A 84 11.26 -5.03 -12.33
CA ASN A 84 9.94 -4.48 -12.05
C ASN A 84 10.04 -3.34 -11.04
N GLU A 85 9.23 -2.30 -11.25
CA GLU A 85 9.08 -1.19 -10.32
C GLU A 85 7.59 -0.89 -10.11
N VAL A 86 7.19 -0.77 -8.87
CA VAL A 86 5.81 -0.47 -8.47
C VAL A 86 5.81 0.62 -7.42
N GLN A 87 5.12 1.72 -7.72
CA GLN A 87 4.91 2.81 -6.79
C GLN A 87 3.45 2.89 -6.37
N THR A 88 3.21 3.06 -5.07
CA THR A 88 1.89 3.41 -4.53
C THR A 88 1.99 4.78 -3.89
N SER A 89 1.15 5.72 -4.33
CA SER A 89 1.07 7.09 -3.79
C SER A 89 -0.29 7.31 -3.15
N ARG A 90 -0.33 8.04 -2.02
CA ARG A 90 -1.52 8.29 -1.21
C ARG A 90 -1.68 9.76 -0.89
N LEU A 91 -2.94 10.23 -0.90
CA LEU A 91 -3.34 11.54 -0.40
C LEU A 91 -4.27 11.37 0.80
N TYR A 92 -4.18 12.32 1.72
CA TYR A 92 -4.95 12.33 2.95
C TYR A 92 -5.72 13.63 3.08
N ASP A 93 -6.89 13.56 3.69
CA ASP A 93 -7.63 14.74 4.11
C ASP A 93 -6.97 15.42 5.33
N PRO A 94 -7.42 16.61 5.75
CA PRO A 94 -6.87 17.28 6.93
C PRO A 94 -7.02 16.47 8.23
N GLN A 95 -8.02 15.59 8.33
CA GLN A 95 -8.31 14.72 9.47
C GLN A 95 -7.43 13.48 9.49
N GLY A 96 -6.79 13.14 8.37
CA GLY A 96 -5.83 12.04 8.28
C GLY A 96 -6.36 10.78 7.63
N HIS A 97 -7.55 10.81 7.03
CA HIS A 97 -8.08 9.67 6.28
C HIS A 97 -7.48 9.63 4.88
N CYS A 98 -7.10 8.44 4.41
CA CYS A 98 -6.61 8.26 3.04
C CYS A 98 -7.80 8.35 2.06
N ILE A 99 -7.87 9.45 1.32
CA ILE A 99 -8.93 9.74 0.36
C ILE A 99 -8.60 9.35 -1.08
N PHE A 100 -7.31 9.17 -1.39
CA PHE A 100 -6.88 8.77 -2.72
C PHE A 100 -5.64 7.89 -2.64
N GLU A 101 -5.61 6.85 -3.46
CA GLU A 101 -4.45 5.97 -3.65
C GLU A 101 -4.30 5.64 -5.13
N VAL A 102 -3.09 5.70 -5.65
CA VAL A 102 -2.76 5.26 -6.99
C VAL A 102 -1.56 4.32 -6.94
N LYS A 103 -1.67 3.21 -7.67
CA LYS A 103 -0.57 2.26 -7.87
C LYS A 103 -0.13 2.31 -9.32
N THR A 104 1.13 2.64 -9.56
CA THR A 104 1.70 2.87 -10.90
C THR A 104 2.98 2.09 -11.12
N ASN A 105 3.31 1.86 -12.39
CA ASN A 105 4.69 1.61 -12.77
C ASN A 105 5.34 2.97 -13.08
N PRO A 106 6.33 3.44 -12.30
CA PRO A 106 6.90 4.79 -12.46
C PRO A 106 7.69 4.95 -13.76
N LYS A 107 8.24 3.88 -14.36
CA LYS A 107 8.96 3.91 -15.63
C LYS A 107 8.03 4.07 -16.83
N THR A 108 6.97 3.29 -16.88
CA THR A 108 6.00 3.32 -17.99
C THR A 108 4.92 4.36 -17.81
N LYS A 109 4.80 4.94 -16.59
CA LYS A 109 3.72 5.84 -16.16
C LYS A 109 2.33 5.21 -16.31
N THR A 110 2.26 3.88 -16.22
CA THR A 110 1.02 3.11 -16.34
C THR A 110 0.43 2.86 -14.95
N ASP A 111 -0.82 3.23 -14.74
CA ASP A 111 -1.53 2.94 -13.50
C ASP A 111 -2.02 1.50 -13.51
N PHE A 112 -1.73 0.76 -12.44
CA PHE A 112 -2.36 -0.55 -12.19
C PHE A 112 -3.78 -0.37 -11.68
N TYR A 113 -3.97 0.60 -10.77
CA TYR A 113 -5.28 1.04 -10.32
C TYR A 113 -5.21 2.46 -9.73
N ARG A 114 -6.39 3.09 -9.66
CA ARG A 114 -6.68 4.31 -8.88
C ARG A 114 -7.84 4.05 -7.96
N ARG A 115 -7.72 4.46 -6.71
CA ARG A 115 -8.74 4.33 -5.69
C ARG A 115 -9.07 5.71 -5.12
N ALA A 116 -10.35 6.05 -5.08
CA ALA A 116 -10.82 7.29 -4.44
C ALA A 116 -11.91 6.96 -3.43
N ARG A 117 -11.84 7.58 -2.25
CA ARG A 117 -12.78 7.39 -1.14
C ARG A 117 -13.46 8.69 -0.78
N ARG A 118 -14.73 8.61 -0.52
CA ARG A 118 -15.50 9.65 0.14
C ARG A 118 -15.66 9.30 1.60
N ILE A 119 -15.24 10.24 2.46
CA ILE A 119 -15.28 10.09 3.90
C ILE A 119 -16.39 10.99 4.45
N GLY A 120 -17.24 10.43 5.30
CA GLY A 120 -18.29 11.15 6.00
C GLY A 120 -17.73 12.06 7.11
N ILE A 121 -18.58 12.93 7.63
CA ILE A 121 -18.22 13.88 8.71
C ILE A 121 -17.76 13.13 9.98
N ASP A 122 -18.27 11.93 10.20
CA ASP A 122 -17.92 11.05 11.33
C ASP A 122 -16.63 10.24 11.10
N GLY A 123 -15.96 10.42 9.94
CA GLY A 123 -14.75 9.69 9.56
C GLY A 123 -15.02 8.31 8.95
N SER A 124 -16.27 7.89 8.80
CA SER A 124 -16.62 6.64 8.13
C SER A 124 -16.44 6.73 6.62
N ILE A 125 -16.11 5.62 5.97
CA ILE A 125 -16.11 5.54 4.51
C ILE A 125 -17.55 5.47 4.03
N GLU A 126 -18.02 6.47 3.28
CA GLU A 126 -19.32 6.46 2.63
C GLU A 126 -19.31 5.74 1.29
N SER A 127 -18.26 5.95 0.51
CA SER A 127 -18.06 5.27 -0.76
C SER A 127 -16.59 5.13 -1.11
N ASP A 128 -16.31 4.14 -1.95
CA ASP A 128 -14.98 3.79 -2.46
C ASP A 128 -15.12 3.46 -3.95
N SER A 129 -14.33 4.10 -4.79
CA SER A 129 -14.24 3.78 -6.21
C SER A 129 -12.86 3.27 -6.55
N LEU A 130 -12.80 2.15 -7.28
CA LEU A 130 -11.57 1.50 -7.71
C LEU A 130 -11.58 1.37 -9.23
N LYS A 131 -10.69 2.09 -9.91
CA LYS A 131 -10.51 2.02 -11.36
C LYS A 131 -9.25 1.27 -11.70
N TYR A 132 -9.37 0.27 -12.59
CA TYR A 132 -8.29 -0.59 -13.04
C TYR A 132 -7.63 -0.07 -14.32
N MET A 133 -6.45 -0.59 -14.64
CA MET A 133 -5.67 -0.24 -15.83
C MET A 133 -6.43 -0.46 -17.14
N ASP A 134 -7.27 -1.49 -17.23
CA ASP A 134 -8.08 -1.82 -18.40
C ASP A 134 -9.30 -0.90 -18.59
N GLY A 135 -9.48 0.05 -17.69
CA GLY A 135 -10.54 1.05 -17.71
C GLY A 135 -11.82 0.63 -16.98
N ARG A 136 -11.97 -0.64 -16.60
CA ARG A 136 -13.06 -1.09 -15.72
C ARG A 136 -12.95 -0.44 -14.36
N TYR A 137 -14.09 -0.25 -13.70
CA TYR A 137 -14.09 0.29 -12.34
C TYR A 137 -15.27 -0.24 -11.52
N THR A 138 -15.10 -0.21 -10.20
CA THR A 138 -16.13 -0.53 -9.23
C THR A 138 -16.43 0.68 -8.36
N VAL A 139 -17.69 0.81 -7.90
CA VAL A 139 -18.10 1.77 -6.90
C VAL A 139 -18.79 1.03 -5.77
N SER A 140 -18.24 1.14 -4.57
CA SER A 140 -18.75 0.51 -3.36
C SER A 140 -19.34 1.56 -2.42
N SER A 141 -20.50 1.27 -1.80
CA SER A 141 -21.15 2.10 -0.81
C SER A 141 -21.21 1.40 0.54
N TYR A 142 -21.12 2.16 1.61
CA TYR A 142 -21.06 1.63 2.97
C TYR A 142 -22.13 2.32 3.83
N ASN A 143 -22.66 1.59 4.82
CA ASN A 143 -23.51 2.18 5.83
C ASN A 143 -22.68 2.86 6.95
N LYS A 144 -23.34 3.51 7.90
CA LYS A 144 -22.68 4.18 9.04
C LYS A 144 -21.87 3.24 9.96
N GLN A 145 -22.09 1.94 9.89
CA GLN A 145 -21.31 0.93 10.62
C GLN A 145 -20.08 0.48 9.84
N GLY A 146 -19.83 1.02 8.63
CA GLY A 146 -18.73 0.64 7.75
C GLY A 146 -18.97 -0.68 7.01
N LEU A 147 -20.20 -1.20 6.98
CA LEU A 147 -20.54 -2.44 6.29
C LEU A 147 -20.85 -2.13 4.82
N LEU A 148 -20.32 -2.94 3.91
CA LEU A 148 -20.50 -2.82 2.46
C LEU A 148 -21.96 -3.12 2.08
N THR A 149 -22.73 -2.10 1.67
CA THR A 149 -24.13 -2.25 1.31
C THR A 149 -24.39 -2.43 -0.17
N GLU A 150 -23.53 -1.86 -1.02
CA GLU A 150 -23.70 -1.94 -2.46
C GLU A 150 -22.34 -1.95 -3.15
N THR A 151 -22.20 -2.72 -4.23
CA THR A 151 -21.11 -2.63 -5.20
C THR A 151 -21.69 -2.57 -6.60
N LYS A 152 -21.28 -1.60 -7.39
CA LYS A 152 -21.58 -1.48 -8.81
C LYS A 152 -20.32 -1.69 -9.63
N GLU A 153 -20.43 -2.47 -10.69
CA GLU A 153 -19.36 -2.82 -11.59
C GLU A 153 -19.61 -2.21 -12.96
N TYR A 154 -18.59 -1.60 -13.53
CA TYR A 154 -18.66 -0.88 -14.80
C TYR A 154 -17.55 -1.33 -15.74
N ASN A 155 -17.88 -1.44 -17.03
CA ASN A 155 -16.90 -1.65 -18.08
C ASN A 155 -16.11 -0.36 -18.37
N LYS A 156 -15.13 -0.45 -19.28
CA LYS A 156 -14.29 0.67 -19.67
C LYS A 156 -15.04 1.85 -20.31
N ASN A 157 -16.24 1.60 -20.85
CA ASN A 157 -17.10 2.62 -21.49
C ASN A 157 -18.01 3.33 -20.47
N GLY A 158 -18.02 2.88 -19.21
CA GLY A 158 -18.88 3.42 -18.16
C GLY A 158 -20.27 2.79 -18.12
N GLU A 159 -20.50 1.70 -18.83
CA GLU A 159 -21.75 0.94 -18.80
C GLU A 159 -21.71 -0.02 -17.62
N MET A 160 -22.82 -0.10 -16.87
CA MET A 160 -22.93 -0.99 -15.71
C MET A 160 -23.05 -2.44 -16.19
N GLU A 161 -22.17 -3.32 -15.69
CA GLU A 161 -22.15 -4.74 -16.02
C GLU A 161 -22.80 -5.60 -14.94
N GLY A 162 -22.84 -5.08 -13.72
CA GLY A 162 -23.43 -5.79 -12.60
C GLY A 162 -23.48 -4.97 -11.32
N TYR A 163 -24.27 -5.46 -10.39
CA TYR A 163 -24.32 -4.90 -9.05
C TYR A 163 -24.58 -5.97 -7.99
N THR A 164 -24.11 -5.71 -6.80
CA THR A 164 -24.35 -6.52 -5.61
C THR A 164 -24.97 -5.64 -4.52
N VAL A 165 -26.02 -6.13 -3.86
CA VAL A 165 -26.63 -5.48 -2.68
C VAL A 165 -26.55 -6.43 -1.50
N ASN A 166 -26.10 -5.91 -0.36
CA ASN A 166 -26.00 -6.66 0.89
C ASN A 166 -26.88 -6.04 1.96
N LYS A 167 -27.59 -6.88 2.73
CA LYS A 167 -28.37 -6.49 3.89
C LYS A 167 -27.79 -7.08 5.16
N TYR A 168 -27.96 -6.37 6.26
CA TYR A 168 -27.40 -6.73 7.55
C TYR A 168 -28.47 -6.61 8.64
N ASP A 169 -28.34 -7.44 9.66
CA ASP A 169 -29.14 -7.29 10.89
C ASP A 169 -28.54 -6.21 11.82
N ASP A 170 -29.22 -5.94 12.91
CA ASP A 170 -28.83 -4.93 13.90
C ASP A 170 -27.47 -5.23 14.57
N LYS A 171 -26.98 -6.46 14.46
CA LYS A 171 -25.68 -6.90 14.97
C LYS A 171 -24.56 -6.84 13.92
N GLY A 172 -24.88 -6.34 12.72
CA GLY A 172 -23.93 -6.25 11.60
C GLY A 172 -23.64 -7.58 10.91
N ARG A 173 -24.48 -8.62 11.12
CA ARG A 173 -24.35 -9.89 10.42
C ARG A 173 -25.08 -9.81 9.09
N MET A 174 -24.45 -10.23 8.00
CA MET A 174 -25.08 -10.27 6.68
C MET A 174 -26.26 -11.24 6.68
N THR A 175 -27.44 -10.74 6.33
CA THR A 175 -28.68 -11.52 6.24
C THR A 175 -29.05 -11.86 4.82
N GLU A 176 -28.60 -11.06 3.86
CA GLU A 176 -28.90 -11.25 2.45
C GLU A 176 -27.78 -10.67 1.58
N SER A 177 -27.48 -11.33 0.48
CA SER A 177 -26.62 -10.81 -0.58
C SER A 177 -27.24 -11.17 -1.92
N GLN A 178 -27.53 -10.19 -2.74
CA GLN A 178 -28.08 -10.37 -4.10
C GLN A 178 -27.08 -9.81 -5.11
N HIS A 179 -26.77 -10.60 -6.12
CA HIS A 179 -25.95 -10.19 -7.26
C HIS A 179 -26.77 -10.28 -8.54
N GLN A 180 -26.64 -9.26 -9.39
CA GLN A 180 -27.30 -9.20 -10.70
C GLN A 180 -26.28 -8.76 -11.75
N ASN A 181 -26.17 -9.54 -12.82
CA ASN A 181 -25.50 -9.16 -14.08
C ASN A 181 -26.46 -8.38 -14.96
N MET A 182 -25.96 -7.40 -15.70
CA MET A 182 -26.69 -6.58 -16.64
C MET A 182 -26.48 -7.04 -18.09
#